data_aa32497f5e863144cd2184eed3bad483
#
_entry.id   aa32497f5e863144cd2184eed3bad483
#
_cell.length_a   1.000
_cell.length_b   1.000
_cell.length_c   1.000
_cell.angle_alpha   90.00
_cell.angle_beta   90.00
_cell.angle_gamma   90.00
#
_symmetry.space_group_name_H-M   'P 1'
#
loop_
_entity.id
_entity.type
_entity.pdbx_description
1 polymer ?
#
loop_
_entity_poly.entity_id
_entity_poly.type
_entity_poly.pdbx_seq_one_letter_code
_entity_poly.pdbx_strand_id
1 'polypeptide(L)'
;GTVKTELVEMIDLAPTILSFFGCEPKPHIIEGRDLTPILTGTAGFSRNYVISEHDYHWSEMAEELKQPQDLAHTKMIFDGRWKYIRCEGFEPILFDLYSDPDELIDISGSTKKMHREARSRLEMALESWAMRHHSRITATEELLDSQKKATESGILIGFWDEMEFESITGQKFENLKPIGKKEN
;
A
#
# COMPACT_ATOMS: atom_id res chain seq x y z
N GLY A 1 -6.81 25.98 21.88
CA GLY A 1 -6.56 25.31 20.60
C GLY A 1 -5.07 25.14 20.41
N THR A 2 -4.66 23.94 20.00
CA THR A 2 -3.25 23.63 19.67
C THR A 2 -3.14 23.23 18.21
N VAL A 3 -2.03 23.56 17.56
CA VAL A 3 -1.68 23.08 16.22
C VAL A 3 -0.65 21.99 16.40
N LYS A 4 -0.83 20.92 15.65
CA LYS A 4 0.05 19.75 15.61
C LYS A 4 0.64 19.60 14.21
N THR A 5 1.89 19.19 14.11
CA THR A 5 2.66 19.12 12.86
C THR A 5 2.97 17.69 12.43
N GLU A 6 2.49 16.72 13.19
CA GLU A 6 2.63 15.30 12.89
C GLU A 6 1.92 14.96 11.58
N LEU A 7 2.52 14.03 10.83
CA LEU A 7 1.95 13.52 9.59
C LEU A 7 0.73 12.64 9.89
N VAL A 8 -0.45 13.06 9.44
CA VAL A 8 -1.73 12.36 9.64
C VAL A 8 -2.46 12.17 8.32
N GLU A 9 -3.33 11.16 8.27
CA GLU A 9 -4.17 10.84 7.11
C GLU A 9 -5.64 10.78 7.52
N MET A 10 -6.55 10.98 6.58
CA MET A 10 -8.00 10.92 6.85
C MET A 10 -8.45 9.54 7.36
N ILE A 11 -7.76 8.47 6.96
CA ILE A 11 -8.05 7.11 7.45
C ILE A 11 -7.79 6.94 8.96
N ASP A 12 -7.03 7.86 9.58
CA ASP A 12 -6.74 7.84 11.01
C ASP A 12 -7.97 8.22 11.87
N LEU A 13 -8.96 8.87 11.27
CA LEU A 13 -10.18 9.25 12.00
C LEU A 13 -10.98 8.03 12.45
N ALA A 14 -11.05 6.99 11.63
CA ALA A 14 -11.83 5.79 11.96
C ALA A 14 -11.31 5.09 13.24
N PRO A 15 -10.04 4.71 13.36
CA PRO A 15 -9.53 4.10 14.59
C PRO A 15 -9.56 5.06 15.79
N THR A 16 -9.38 6.37 15.56
CA THR A 16 -9.46 7.37 16.63
C THR A 16 -10.88 7.45 17.23
N ILE A 17 -11.90 7.45 16.37
CA ILE A 17 -13.30 7.46 16.82
C ILE A 17 -13.63 6.15 17.54
N LEU A 18 -13.20 5.00 17.00
CA LEU A 18 -13.41 3.71 17.67
C LEU A 18 -12.78 3.69 19.06
N SER A 19 -11.53 4.14 19.16
CA SER A 19 -10.80 4.25 20.44
C SER A 19 -11.53 5.16 21.43
N PHE A 20 -12.05 6.31 20.97
CA PHE A 20 -12.83 7.24 21.80
C PHE A 20 -14.07 6.57 22.40
N PHE A 21 -14.72 5.66 21.69
CA PHE A 21 -15.88 4.90 22.19
C PHE A 21 -15.50 3.60 22.92
N GLY A 22 -14.20 3.37 23.18
CA GLY A 22 -13.72 2.17 23.88
C GLY A 22 -13.79 0.90 23.02
N CYS A 23 -13.86 1.05 21.70
CA CYS A 23 -13.83 -0.06 20.76
C CYS A 23 -12.38 -0.28 20.29
N GLU A 24 -11.92 -1.52 20.25
CA GLU A 24 -10.62 -1.86 19.69
C GLU A 24 -10.68 -1.90 18.16
N PRO A 25 -9.88 -1.08 17.44
CA PRO A 25 -9.76 -1.18 16.01
C PRO A 25 -9.16 -2.54 15.59
N LYS A 26 -9.66 -3.12 14.50
CA LYS A 26 -9.11 -4.36 13.95
C LYS A 26 -7.92 -4.03 13.03
N PRO A 27 -6.66 -4.24 13.46
CA PRO A 27 -5.47 -3.76 12.73
C PRO A 27 -5.27 -4.42 11.37
N HIS A 28 -5.81 -5.63 11.17
CA HIS A 28 -5.78 -6.33 9.88
C HIS A 28 -6.78 -5.77 8.84
N ILE A 29 -7.72 -4.90 9.27
CA ILE A 29 -8.70 -4.26 8.39
C ILE A 29 -8.43 -2.75 8.31
N ILE A 30 -8.11 -2.11 9.45
CA ILE A 30 -7.96 -0.66 9.57
C ILE A 30 -6.48 -0.30 9.45
N GLU A 31 -6.13 0.47 8.42
CA GLU A 31 -4.75 0.94 8.20
C GLU A 31 -4.43 2.23 8.95
N GLY A 32 -5.46 3.01 9.24
CA GLY A 32 -5.32 4.24 9.99
C GLY A 32 -4.76 4.01 11.40
N ARG A 33 -4.21 5.05 11.98
CA ARG A 33 -3.62 5.06 13.31
C ARG A 33 -4.44 5.93 14.25
N ASP A 34 -4.60 5.49 15.50
CA ASP A 34 -5.27 6.28 16.52
C ASP A 34 -4.49 7.58 16.79
N LEU A 35 -5.16 8.72 16.64
CA LEU A 35 -4.60 10.05 16.88
C LEU A 35 -4.69 10.48 18.35
N THR A 36 -5.27 9.68 19.24
CA THR A 36 -5.39 10.01 20.67
C THR A 36 -4.08 10.45 21.30
N PRO A 37 -2.91 9.82 21.01
CA PRO A 37 -1.64 10.28 21.56
C PRO A 37 -1.28 11.72 21.15
N ILE A 38 -1.55 12.10 19.90
CA ILE A 38 -1.32 13.49 19.44
C ILE A 38 -2.28 14.45 20.13
N LEU A 39 -3.56 14.07 20.23
CA LEU A 39 -4.61 14.93 20.77
C LEU A 39 -4.41 15.19 22.27
N THR A 40 -3.94 14.19 23.01
CA THR A 40 -3.70 14.27 24.46
C THR A 40 -2.29 14.73 24.81
N GLY A 41 -1.38 14.77 23.83
CA GLY A 41 0.04 15.12 24.07
C GLY A 41 0.84 14.00 24.70
N THR A 42 0.37 12.74 24.62
CA THR A 42 1.10 11.56 25.08
C THR A 42 2.03 11.03 24.00
N ALA A 43 3.10 10.33 24.40
CA ALA A 43 4.00 9.68 23.45
C ALA A 43 3.34 8.47 22.77
N GLY A 44 3.85 8.08 21.60
CA GLY A 44 3.44 6.83 20.95
C GLY A 44 2.96 6.95 19.52
N PHE A 45 2.76 8.17 18.99
CA PHE A 45 2.46 8.36 17.58
C PHE A 45 3.72 8.77 16.80
N SER A 46 4.01 8.05 15.73
CA SER A 46 5.01 8.46 14.74
C SER A 46 4.65 7.92 13.37
N ARG A 47 4.84 8.73 12.33
CA ARG A 47 4.63 8.34 10.94
C ARG A 47 5.74 8.97 10.09
N ASN A 48 6.37 8.15 9.25
CA ASN A 48 7.50 8.60 8.43
C ASN A 48 7.06 9.27 7.13
N TYR A 49 5.84 8.99 6.67
CA TYR A 49 5.26 9.56 5.45
C TYR A 49 3.74 9.39 5.45
N VAL A 50 3.09 10.19 4.66
CA VAL A 50 1.66 10.08 4.32
C VAL A 50 1.49 9.81 2.84
N ILE A 51 0.41 9.12 2.47
CA ILE A 51 0.07 8.79 1.09
C ILE A 51 -1.31 9.34 0.75
N SER A 52 -1.44 9.82 -0.48
CA SER A 52 -2.72 10.21 -1.05
C SER A 52 -2.83 9.64 -2.47
N GLU A 53 -4.00 9.12 -2.78
CA GLU A 53 -4.35 8.64 -4.11
C GLU A 53 -5.44 9.53 -4.71
N HIS A 54 -5.39 9.73 -6.01
CA HIS A 54 -6.41 10.46 -6.74
C HIS A 54 -6.62 9.85 -8.11
N ASP A 55 -7.87 9.43 -8.36
CA ASP A 55 -8.34 8.99 -9.67
C ASP A 55 -8.99 10.16 -10.38
N TYR A 56 -8.38 10.59 -11.49
CA TYR A 56 -8.84 11.74 -12.24
C TYR A 56 -9.58 11.37 -13.53
N HIS A 57 -9.93 10.09 -13.71
CA HIS A 57 -10.63 9.60 -14.93
C HIS A 57 -12.01 10.23 -15.17
N TRP A 58 -12.62 10.82 -14.13
CA TRP A 58 -13.87 11.56 -14.23
C TRP A 58 -13.72 13.04 -14.59
N SER A 59 -12.47 13.53 -14.69
CA SER A 59 -12.19 14.94 -14.92
C SER A 59 -11.91 15.25 -16.39
N GLU A 60 -12.13 16.49 -16.79
CA GLU A 60 -11.74 17.01 -18.10
C GLU A 60 -10.23 16.83 -18.36
N MET A 61 -9.41 16.79 -17.30
CA MET A 61 -7.97 16.55 -17.39
C MET A 61 -7.65 15.21 -18.05
N ALA A 62 -8.42 14.14 -17.79
CA ALA A 62 -8.18 12.84 -18.42
C ALA A 62 -8.41 12.91 -19.93
N GLU A 63 -9.43 13.68 -20.38
CA GLU A 63 -9.72 13.89 -21.79
C GLU A 63 -8.63 14.73 -22.48
N GLU A 64 -8.18 15.82 -21.84
CA GLU A 64 -7.11 16.68 -22.36
C GLU A 64 -5.78 15.92 -22.49
N LEU A 65 -5.45 15.10 -21.51
CA LEU A 65 -4.25 14.26 -21.49
C LEU A 65 -4.38 13.01 -22.36
N LYS A 66 -5.58 12.72 -22.88
CA LYS A 66 -5.90 11.50 -23.66
C LYS A 66 -5.49 10.22 -22.89
N GLN A 67 -5.68 10.23 -21.59
CA GLN A 67 -5.28 9.13 -20.72
C GLN A 67 -6.40 8.07 -20.69
N PRO A 68 -6.09 6.78 -20.91
CA PRO A 68 -7.04 5.70 -20.67
C PRO A 68 -7.55 5.70 -19.22
N GLN A 69 -8.80 5.29 -19.02
CA GLN A 69 -9.44 5.34 -17.69
C GLN A 69 -8.67 4.53 -16.63
N ASP A 70 -8.14 3.39 -17.02
CA ASP A 70 -7.35 2.49 -16.17
C ASP A 70 -5.97 3.02 -15.81
N LEU A 71 -5.50 4.07 -16.49
CA LEU A 71 -4.21 4.74 -16.22
C LEU A 71 -4.38 6.14 -15.62
N ALA A 72 -5.62 6.64 -15.54
CA ALA A 72 -5.91 8.01 -15.09
C ALA A 72 -5.90 8.13 -13.55
N HIS A 73 -4.80 7.74 -12.92
CA HIS A 73 -4.62 7.83 -11.47
C HIS A 73 -3.24 8.35 -11.08
N THR A 74 -3.19 8.98 -9.93
CA THR A 74 -1.95 9.47 -9.32
C THR A 74 -1.81 8.97 -7.89
N LYS A 75 -0.57 8.80 -7.45
CA LYS A 75 -0.22 8.52 -6.06
C LYS A 75 0.82 9.51 -5.60
N MET A 76 0.61 10.07 -4.42
CA MET A 76 1.51 11.01 -3.79
C MET A 76 2.00 10.45 -2.46
N ILE A 77 3.29 10.65 -2.17
CA ILE A 77 3.90 10.37 -0.87
C ILE A 77 4.65 11.61 -0.39
N PHE A 78 4.46 11.96 0.89
CA PHE A 78 5.09 13.10 1.55
C PHE A 78 5.67 12.69 2.91
N ASP A 79 6.92 13.08 3.17
CA ASP A 79 7.66 12.71 4.39
C ASP A 79 7.90 13.86 5.38
N GLY A 80 7.18 14.97 5.19
CA GLY A 80 7.36 16.19 5.99
C GLY A 80 8.27 17.24 5.32
N ARG A 81 9.04 16.86 4.31
CA ARG A 81 9.86 17.76 3.50
C ARG A 81 9.69 17.52 2.01
N TRP A 82 9.85 16.27 1.58
CA TRP A 82 9.85 15.90 0.17
C TRP A 82 8.48 15.36 -0.22
N LYS A 83 7.93 15.87 -1.30
CA LYS A 83 6.69 15.41 -1.91
C LYS A 83 7.00 14.79 -3.26
N TYR A 84 6.72 13.49 -3.39
CA TYR A 84 6.90 12.74 -4.61
C TYR A 84 5.54 12.32 -5.17
N ILE A 85 5.32 12.56 -6.45
CA ILE A 85 4.07 12.25 -7.14
C ILE A 85 4.37 11.31 -8.31
N ARG A 86 3.65 10.21 -8.36
CA ARG A 86 3.68 9.25 -9.45
C ARG A 86 2.36 9.29 -10.20
N CYS A 87 2.41 9.65 -11.48
CA CYS A 87 1.29 9.56 -12.43
C CYS A 87 1.59 8.43 -13.40
N GLU A 88 0.63 7.56 -13.64
CA GLU A 88 0.82 6.48 -14.61
C GLU A 88 0.98 7.07 -16.02
N GLY A 89 1.96 6.54 -16.80
CA GLY A 89 2.25 7.04 -18.14
C GLY A 89 3.07 8.34 -18.21
N PHE A 90 3.43 8.96 -17.08
CA PHE A 90 4.19 10.20 -17.02
C PHE A 90 5.46 10.05 -16.17
N GLU A 91 6.42 10.95 -16.40
CA GLU A 91 7.58 11.07 -15.51
C GLU A 91 7.12 11.50 -14.11
N PRO A 92 7.78 11.00 -13.06
CA PRO A 92 7.45 11.39 -11.69
C PRO A 92 7.82 12.84 -11.41
N ILE A 93 7.15 13.44 -10.43
CA ILE A 93 7.40 14.81 -9.98
C ILE A 93 7.94 14.77 -8.55
N LEU A 94 8.89 15.64 -8.24
CA LEU A 94 9.47 15.79 -6.89
C LEU A 94 9.56 17.26 -6.50
N PHE A 95 9.06 17.58 -5.30
CA PHE A 95 9.17 18.91 -4.70
C PHE A 95 9.92 18.85 -3.37
N ASP A 96 10.70 19.88 -3.06
CA ASP A 96 11.26 20.17 -1.73
C ASP A 96 10.44 21.28 -1.06
N LEU A 97 9.44 20.92 -0.28
CA LEU A 97 8.53 21.89 0.34
C LEU A 97 9.22 22.77 1.40
N TYR A 98 10.45 22.46 1.80
CA TYR A 98 11.23 23.32 2.67
C TYR A 98 11.77 24.55 1.94
N SER A 99 12.22 24.38 0.69
CA SER A 99 12.75 25.46 -0.15
C SER A 99 11.72 26.02 -1.14
N ASP A 100 10.67 25.25 -1.44
CA ASP A 100 9.62 25.56 -2.42
C ASP A 100 8.25 25.12 -1.89
N PRO A 101 7.70 25.84 -0.88
CA PRO A 101 6.42 25.49 -0.27
C PRO A 101 5.22 25.62 -1.22
N ASP A 102 5.37 26.38 -2.31
CA ASP A 102 4.33 26.62 -3.31
C ASP A 102 4.37 25.61 -4.48
N GLU A 103 5.31 24.63 -4.43
CA GLU A 103 5.43 23.53 -5.42
C GLU A 103 5.59 24.03 -6.88
N LEU A 104 6.36 25.08 -7.08
CA LEU A 104 6.56 25.71 -8.40
C LEU A 104 7.68 25.07 -9.22
N ILE A 105 8.59 24.35 -8.57
CA ILE A 105 9.83 23.85 -9.20
C ILE A 105 9.90 22.33 -9.06
N ASP A 106 9.60 21.62 -10.14
CA ASP A 106 9.86 20.18 -10.21
C ASP A 106 11.36 19.89 -10.27
N ILE A 107 11.88 19.18 -9.28
CA ILE A 107 13.28 18.79 -9.17
C ILE A 107 13.51 17.30 -9.43
N SER A 108 12.53 16.58 -9.98
CA SER A 108 12.64 15.15 -10.27
C SER A 108 13.83 14.80 -11.19
N GLY A 109 14.11 15.64 -12.19
CA GLY A 109 15.26 15.52 -13.09
C GLY A 109 16.60 15.98 -12.52
N SER A 110 16.67 16.43 -11.26
CA SER A 110 17.89 16.97 -10.67
C SER A 110 18.95 15.92 -10.44
N THR A 111 20.21 16.26 -10.80
CA THR A 111 21.40 15.41 -10.57
C THR A 111 22.02 15.57 -9.19
N LYS A 112 21.53 16.51 -8.35
CA LYS A 112 22.03 16.70 -6.99
C LYS A 112 21.82 15.43 -6.17
N LYS A 113 22.84 15.01 -5.43
CA LYS A 113 22.83 13.76 -4.64
C LYS A 113 21.62 13.71 -3.70
N MET A 114 21.37 14.78 -2.95
CA MET A 114 20.26 14.87 -1.99
C MET A 114 18.88 14.67 -2.66
N HIS A 115 18.65 15.25 -3.85
CA HIS A 115 17.39 15.11 -4.58
C HIS A 115 17.18 13.69 -5.09
N ARG A 116 18.25 13.06 -5.62
CA ARG A 116 18.21 11.67 -6.07
C ARG A 116 17.94 10.69 -4.92
N GLU A 117 18.57 10.91 -3.77
CA GLU A 117 18.35 10.09 -2.57
C GLU A 117 16.93 10.23 -2.05
N ALA A 118 16.39 11.46 -2.00
CA ALA A 118 15.00 11.71 -1.61
C ALA A 118 14.03 11.02 -2.56
N ARG A 119 14.21 11.20 -3.89
CA ARG A 119 13.38 10.54 -4.90
C ARG A 119 13.39 9.02 -4.75
N SER A 120 14.58 8.41 -4.73
CA SER A 120 14.71 6.95 -4.65
C SER A 120 14.08 6.39 -3.37
N ARG A 121 14.27 7.05 -2.23
CA ARG A 121 13.69 6.63 -0.96
C ARG A 121 12.17 6.70 -0.96
N LEU A 122 11.58 7.79 -1.47
CA LEU A 122 10.13 7.95 -1.54
C LEU A 122 9.50 7.03 -2.58
N GLU A 123 10.13 6.84 -3.72
CA GLU A 123 9.71 5.88 -4.75
C GLU A 123 9.63 4.46 -4.19
N MET A 124 10.71 3.99 -3.54
CA MET A 124 10.73 2.67 -2.89
C MET A 124 9.67 2.54 -1.78
N ALA A 125 9.44 3.61 -1.01
CA ALA A 125 8.43 3.60 0.04
C ALA A 125 7.00 3.52 -0.53
N LEU A 126 6.73 4.28 -1.60
CA LEU A 126 5.44 4.26 -2.30
C LEU A 126 5.18 2.90 -2.97
N GLU A 127 6.20 2.34 -3.64
CA GLU A 127 6.12 1.03 -4.25
C GLU A 127 5.86 -0.06 -3.20
N SER A 128 6.61 -0.06 -2.10
CA SER A 128 6.40 -1.00 -0.99
C SER A 128 5.00 -0.88 -0.39
N TRP A 129 4.47 0.34 -0.26
CA TRP A 129 3.10 0.55 0.20
C TRP A 129 2.09 0.00 -0.82
N ALA A 130 2.24 0.30 -2.11
CA ALA A 130 1.34 -0.17 -3.17
C ALA A 130 1.29 -1.71 -3.23
N MET A 131 2.44 -2.38 -3.13
CA MET A 131 2.50 -3.84 -3.08
C MET A 131 1.74 -4.41 -1.89
N ARG A 132 1.88 -3.82 -0.69
CA ARG A 132 1.15 -4.27 0.50
C ARG A 132 -0.35 -4.02 0.38
N HIS A 133 -0.75 -2.90 -0.22
CA HIS A 133 -2.15 -2.54 -0.40
C HIS A 133 -2.88 -3.57 -1.29
N HIS A 134 -2.27 -3.96 -2.40
CA HIS A 134 -2.83 -5.00 -3.29
C HIS A 134 -2.84 -6.40 -2.69
N SER A 135 -1.89 -6.71 -1.82
CA SER A 135 -1.75 -8.01 -1.19
C SER A 135 -2.52 -8.12 0.14
N ARG A 136 -3.26 -7.08 0.50
CA ARG A 136 -3.97 -7.03 1.76
C ARG A 136 -5.12 -8.02 1.80
N ILE A 137 -5.20 -8.74 2.92
CA ILE A 137 -6.26 -9.68 3.20
C ILE A 137 -6.97 -9.26 4.49
N THR A 138 -8.28 -9.52 4.56
CA THR A 138 -9.10 -9.25 5.74
C THR A 138 -9.17 -10.43 6.72
N ALA A 139 -8.44 -11.50 6.43
CA ALA A 139 -8.32 -12.66 7.30
C ALA A 139 -7.40 -12.36 8.49
N THR A 140 -7.76 -12.86 9.68
CA THR A 140 -6.91 -12.74 10.86
C THR A 140 -5.71 -13.69 10.78
N GLU A 141 -4.64 -13.40 11.54
CA GLU A 141 -3.47 -14.29 11.62
C GLU A 141 -3.83 -15.69 12.10
N GLU A 142 -4.75 -15.80 13.09
CA GLU A 142 -5.22 -17.11 13.59
C GLU A 142 -5.90 -17.93 12.51
N LEU A 143 -6.72 -17.27 11.66
CA LEU A 143 -7.37 -17.94 10.54
C LEU A 143 -6.34 -18.44 9.52
N LEU A 144 -5.37 -17.60 9.18
CA LEU A 144 -4.28 -17.96 8.26
C LEU A 144 -3.45 -19.12 8.81
N ASP A 145 -3.10 -19.09 10.08
CA ASP A 145 -2.33 -20.16 10.72
C ASP A 145 -3.12 -21.45 10.82
N SER A 146 -4.43 -21.38 11.01
CA SER A 146 -5.28 -22.56 10.97
C SER A 146 -5.31 -23.21 9.58
N GLN A 147 -5.31 -22.38 8.53
CA GLN A 147 -5.28 -22.86 7.14
C GLN A 147 -3.92 -23.44 6.76
N LYS A 148 -2.81 -22.82 7.20
CA LYS A 148 -1.45 -23.36 6.97
C LYS A 148 -1.26 -24.75 7.54
N LYS A 149 -1.86 -25.05 8.71
CA LYS A 149 -1.80 -26.37 9.34
C LYS A 149 -2.60 -27.43 8.59
N ALA A 150 -3.60 -27.01 7.81
CA ALA A 150 -4.45 -27.91 7.03
C ALA A 150 -3.88 -28.22 5.63
N THR A 151 -2.83 -27.50 5.22
CA THR A 151 -2.22 -27.66 3.89
C THR A 151 -0.81 -28.19 4.07
N GLU A 152 -0.45 -29.22 3.32
CA GLU A 152 0.94 -29.68 3.25
C GLU A 152 1.84 -28.55 2.77
N SER A 153 2.99 -28.38 3.43
CA SER A 153 3.96 -27.33 3.09
C SER A 153 4.53 -27.59 1.71
N GLY A 154 4.30 -26.68 0.78
CA GLY A 154 4.86 -26.76 -0.58
C GLY A 154 4.52 -25.53 -1.39
N ILE A 155 5.33 -25.23 -2.38
CA ILE A 155 5.01 -24.27 -3.42
C ILE A 155 4.10 -24.98 -4.40
N LEU A 156 2.90 -24.46 -4.63
CA LEU A 156 2.03 -24.91 -5.70
C LEU A 156 2.65 -24.45 -7.02
N ILE A 157 3.46 -25.29 -7.61
CA ILE A 157 3.94 -25.09 -8.98
C ILE A 157 2.80 -25.55 -9.89
N GLY A 158 2.33 -24.71 -10.78
CA GLY A 158 1.38 -25.11 -11.81
C GLY A 158 2.04 -26.12 -12.73
N PHE A 159 1.42 -27.30 -12.87
CA PHE A 159 1.84 -28.30 -13.84
C PHE A 159 0.99 -28.11 -15.12
N TRP A 160 1.63 -28.19 -16.27
CA TRP A 160 0.97 -27.97 -17.55
C TRP A 160 0.30 -29.23 -18.06
N ASP A 161 0.83 -30.41 -17.66
CA ASP A 161 0.29 -31.71 -18.00
C ASP A 161 0.66 -32.79 -16.96
N GLU A 162 0.08 -33.98 -17.14
CA GLU A 162 0.27 -35.14 -16.25
C GLU A 162 1.72 -35.65 -16.24
N MET A 163 2.40 -35.62 -17.39
CA MET A 163 3.79 -36.09 -17.49
C MET A 163 4.75 -35.17 -16.73
N GLU A 164 4.53 -33.87 -16.79
CA GLU A 164 5.32 -32.87 -16.03
C GLU A 164 5.14 -33.08 -14.53
N PHE A 165 3.90 -33.27 -14.07
CA PHE A 165 3.60 -33.57 -12.68
C PHE A 165 4.31 -34.84 -12.21
N GLU A 166 4.19 -35.93 -12.93
CA GLU A 166 4.82 -37.22 -12.58
C GLU A 166 6.36 -37.13 -12.58
N SER A 167 6.93 -36.37 -13.53
CA SER A 167 8.38 -36.16 -13.65
C SER A 167 8.95 -35.40 -12.46
N ILE A 168 8.23 -34.36 -11.96
CA ILE A 168 8.72 -33.49 -10.88
C ILE A 168 8.43 -34.12 -9.52
N THR A 169 7.26 -34.73 -9.33
CA THR A 169 6.81 -35.20 -8.01
C THR A 169 7.14 -36.65 -7.75
N GLY A 170 7.38 -37.45 -8.80
CA GLY A 170 7.52 -38.91 -8.71
C GLY A 170 6.22 -39.64 -8.37
N GLN A 171 5.09 -38.94 -8.37
CA GLN A 171 3.77 -39.50 -8.05
C GLN A 171 2.91 -39.53 -9.29
N LYS A 172 2.07 -40.57 -9.42
CA LYS A 172 1.10 -40.62 -10.50
C LYS A 172 -0.03 -39.64 -10.28
N PHE A 173 -0.41 -38.92 -11.32
CA PHE A 173 -1.47 -37.93 -11.30
C PHE A 173 -2.83 -38.51 -10.86
N GLU A 174 -3.10 -39.75 -11.26
CA GLU A 174 -4.31 -40.51 -10.88
C GLU A 174 -4.48 -40.69 -9.36
N ASN A 175 -3.42 -40.53 -8.56
CA ASN A 175 -3.45 -40.69 -7.11
C ASN A 175 -3.83 -39.39 -6.37
N LEU A 176 -4.01 -38.31 -7.07
CA LEU A 176 -4.46 -37.02 -6.46
C LEU A 176 -5.95 -37.11 -6.13
N LYS A 177 -6.27 -37.10 -4.86
CA LYS A 177 -7.67 -36.89 -4.44
C LYS A 177 -8.09 -35.51 -4.87
N PRO A 178 -9.24 -35.34 -5.57
CA PRO A 178 -9.73 -34.01 -5.93
C PRO A 178 -9.96 -33.19 -4.67
N ILE A 179 -9.27 -32.04 -4.58
CA ILE A 179 -9.48 -31.05 -3.54
C ILE A 179 -10.90 -30.49 -3.74
N GLY A 180 -11.85 -30.84 -2.86
CA GLY A 180 -13.12 -30.13 -2.76
C GLY A 180 -14.41 -30.85 -3.17
N LYS A 181 -14.61 -32.11 -2.84
CA LYS A 181 -15.98 -32.63 -2.63
C LYS A 181 -16.16 -32.90 -1.13
N LYS A 182 -16.81 -31.97 -0.41
CA LYS A 182 -17.50 -32.34 0.82
C LYS A 182 -18.61 -33.29 0.41
N GLU A 183 -18.49 -34.54 0.80
CA GLU A 183 -19.64 -35.42 0.82
C GLU A 183 -20.67 -34.86 1.77
N ASN A 184 -21.90 -34.64 1.30
CA ASN A 184 -23.06 -34.28 2.06
C ASN A 184 -23.48 -35.37 3.02
#